data_7168aea7a60b21edc171e45594650a81
#
_entry.id   7168aea7a60b21edc171e45594650a81
#
_cell.length_a   1.000
_cell.length_b   1.000
_cell.length_c   1.000
_cell.angle_alpha   90.00
_cell.angle_beta   90.00
_cell.angle_gamma   90.00
#
_symmetry.space_group_name_H-M   'P 1'
#
loop_
_entity.id
_entity.type
_entity.pdbx_description
1 polymer ?
#
loop_
_entity_poly.entity_id
_entity_poly.type
_entity_poly.pdbx_seq_one_letter_code
_entity_poly.pdbx_strand_id
1 'polypeptide(L)'
;GSLPLMKEIHIFIDLCATGTKQERNDKINRLIQGVYSIAMFMIESGIPQAYIWYDKVNGVIQEYSVEQEEELYWMFQELFRSKTTTEESELMEAYVDWGKGRLLESALYLTVADHESLDSGNLVRDRLEVMDLRGDVIEDQE
;
A
#
# COMPACT_ATOMS: atom_id res chain seq x y z
N GLY A 1 16.84 -25.49 19.38
CA GLY A 1 16.56 -25.12 18.03
C GLY A 1 16.40 -23.63 17.85
N SER A 2 16.52 -23.19 16.63
CA SER A 2 16.35 -21.79 16.33
C SER A 2 14.86 -21.45 16.27
N LEU A 3 14.55 -20.24 16.70
CA LEU A 3 13.19 -19.73 16.55
C LEU A 3 12.93 -19.47 15.07
N PRO A 4 11.74 -19.79 14.58
CA PRO A 4 11.44 -19.45 13.20
C PRO A 4 11.43 -17.94 13.03
N LEU A 5 12.06 -17.47 11.96
CA LEU A 5 12.01 -16.06 11.64
C LEU A 5 10.61 -15.72 11.16
N MET A 6 10.05 -14.64 11.70
CA MET A 6 8.77 -14.17 11.26
C MET A 6 8.93 -13.58 9.87
N LYS A 7 8.10 -14.02 8.94
CA LYS A 7 8.16 -13.51 7.58
C LYS A 7 7.64 -12.08 7.52
N GLU A 8 8.28 -11.30 6.67
CA GLU A 8 7.88 -9.93 6.44
C GLU A 8 6.56 -9.90 5.69
N ILE A 9 5.63 -9.08 6.16
CA ILE A 9 4.36 -8.87 5.47
C ILE A 9 4.54 -7.74 4.48
N HIS A 10 4.13 -7.96 3.24
CA HIS A 10 4.25 -6.95 2.19
C HIS A 10 2.94 -6.20 2.05
N ILE A 11 3.03 -4.88 2.06
CA ILE A 11 1.87 -4.00 2.05
C ILE A 11 2.02 -3.00 0.92
N PHE A 12 1.12 -3.07 -0.04
CA PHE A 12 1.10 -2.14 -1.16
C PHE A 12 0.29 -0.90 -0.76
N ILE A 13 0.83 0.27 -1.07
CA ILE A 13 0.14 1.54 -0.86
C ILE A 13 -0.21 2.09 -2.24
N ASP A 14 -1.49 2.11 -2.57
CA ASP A 14 -1.93 2.58 -3.88
C ASP A 14 -2.18 4.08 -3.83
N LEU A 15 -1.22 4.84 -4.34
CA LEU A 15 -1.30 6.31 -4.33
C LEU A 15 -2.15 6.81 -5.49
N CYS A 16 -3.41 6.38 -5.49
CA CYS A 16 -4.37 6.81 -6.51
C CYS A 16 -5.63 7.31 -5.83
N ALA A 17 -6.08 8.49 -6.21
CA ALA A 17 -7.34 9.03 -5.72
C ALA A 17 -8.00 9.81 -6.84
N THR A 18 -9.28 9.54 -7.08
CA THR A 18 -10.04 10.17 -8.15
C THR A 18 -11.10 11.10 -7.58
N GLY A 19 -11.67 11.91 -8.44
CA GLY A 19 -12.72 12.84 -8.05
C GLY A 19 -12.24 14.27 -8.02
N THR A 20 -12.99 15.13 -7.34
CA THR A 20 -12.61 16.52 -7.19
C THR A 20 -11.37 16.63 -6.30
N LYS A 21 -10.77 17.80 -6.28
CA LYS A 21 -9.58 18.02 -5.46
C LYS A 21 -9.87 17.72 -3.99
N GLN A 22 -11.03 18.16 -3.51
CA GLN A 22 -11.40 17.93 -2.11
C GLN A 22 -11.60 16.42 -1.85
N GLU A 23 -12.26 15.73 -2.76
CA GLU A 23 -12.47 14.30 -2.62
C GLU A 23 -11.16 13.54 -2.62
N ARG A 24 -10.26 13.92 -3.52
CA ARG A 24 -8.95 13.28 -3.59
C ARG A 24 -8.15 13.50 -2.30
N ASN A 25 -8.17 14.74 -1.78
CA ASN A 25 -7.45 15.04 -0.54
C ASN A 25 -7.99 14.23 0.62
N ASP A 26 -9.31 14.13 0.73
CA ASP A 26 -9.93 13.35 1.81
C ASP A 26 -9.57 11.87 1.71
N LYS A 27 -9.59 11.34 0.49
CA LYS A 27 -9.24 9.94 0.26
C LYS A 27 -7.78 9.65 0.62
N ILE A 28 -6.87 10.52 0.20
CA ILE A 28 -5.45 10.33 0.49
C ILE A 28 -5.20 10.45 2.00
N ASN A 29 -5.89 11.35 2.67
CA ASN A 29 -5.77 11.46 4.13
C ASN A 29 -6.18 10.16 4.82
N ARG A 30 -7.26 9.53 4.35
CA ARG A 30 -7.69 8.24 4.89
C ARG A 30 -6.67 7.15 4.62
N LEU A 31 -6.09 7.17 3.42
CA LEU A 31 -5.06 6.19 3.07
C LEU A 31 -3.85 6.32 4.00
N ILE A 32 -3.37 7.55 4.21
CA ILE A 32 -2.22 7.80 5.07
C ILE A 32 -2.52 7.39 6.52
N GLN A 33 -3.72 7.72 7.01
CA GLN A 33 -4.13 7.32 8.35
C GLN A 33 -4.16 5.80 8.49
N GLY A 34 -4.65 5.12 7.47
CA GLY A 34 -4.69 3.66 7.47
C GLY A 34 -3.30 3.05 7.47
N VAL A 35 -2.39 3.59 6.67
CA VAL A 35 -1.00 3.15 6.65
C VAL A 35 -0.38 3.31 8.04
N TYR A 36 -0.58 4.48 8.65
CA TYR A 36 -0.02 4.74 9.98
C TYR A 36 -0.57 3.75 11.02
N SER A 37 -1.88 3.55 11.01
CA SER A 37 -2.51 2.64 11.99
C SER A 37 -2.01 1.21 11.84
N ILE A 38 -1.93 0.72 10.61
CA ILE A 38 -1.44 -0.63 10.35
C ILE A 38 0.02 -0.75 10.76
N ALA A 39 0.83 0.24 10.38
CA ALA A 39 2.25 0.21 10.69
C ALA A 39 2.51 0.19 12.20
N MET A 40 1.79 1.03 12.94
CA MET A 40 1.96 1.06 14.39
C MET A 40 1.51 -0.24 15.05
N PHE A 41 0.40 -0.80 14.57
CA PHE A 41 -0.05 -2.10 15.07
C PHE A 41 1.02 -3.17 14.85
N MET A 42 1.60 -3.21 13.66
CA MET A 42 2.63 -4.20 13.32
C MET A 42 3.90 -3.98 14.14
N ILE A 43 4.30 -2.72 14.32
CA ILE A 43 5.48 -2.40 15.13
C ILE A 43 5.26 -2.87 16.57
N GLU A 44 4.11 -2.53 17.16
CA GLU A 44 3.81 -2.91 18.51
C GLU A 44 3.68 -4.41 18.69
N SER A 45 3.30 -5.11 17.64
CA SER A 45 3.16 -6.57 17.66
C SER A 45 4.44 -7.30 17.26
N GLY A 46 5.50 -6.55 16.91
CA GLY A 46 6.77 -7.16 16.53
C GLY A 46 6.72 -7.86 15.18
N ILE A 47 5.83 -7.45 14.29
CA ILE A 47 5.68 -8.07 12.97
C ILE A 47 6.47 -7.29 11.94
N PRO A 48 7.44 -7.90 11.27
CA PRO A 48 8.18 -7.22 10.21
C PRO A 48 7.26 -6.91 9.03
N GLN A 49 7.46 -5.75 8.43
CA GLN A 49 6.60 -5.30 7.34
C GLN A 49 7.41 -4.53 6.31
N ALA A 50 6.98 -4.58 5.06
CA ALA A 50 7.59 -3.83 3.99
C ALA A 50 6.49 -3.14 3.20
N TYR A 51 6.66 -1.86 2.96
CA TYR A 51 5.69 -1.04 2.23
C TYR A 51 6.18 -0.79 0.83
N ILE A 52 5.29 -0.94 -0.14
CA ILE A 52 5.63 -0.85 -1.55
C ILE A 52 4.67 0.14 -2.22
N TRP A 53 5.21 1.12 -2.93
CA TRP A 53 4.38 2.03 -3.71
C TRP A 53 5.09 2.47 -4.98
N TYR A 54 4.33 3.03 -5.88
CA TYR A 54 4.87 3.55 -7.12
C TYR A 54 5.07 5.07 -7.00
N ASP A 55 6.30 5.50 -7.18
CA ASP A 55 6.64 6.92 -7.16
C ASP A 55 6.54 7.41 -8.61
N LYS A 56 5.44 8.06 -8.93
CA LYS A 56 5.20 8.52 -10.28
C LYS A 56 6.12 9.66 -10.70
N VAL A 57 6.63 10.44 -9.75
CA VAL A 57 7.55 11.53 -10.05
C VAL A 57 8.83 11.00 -10.68
N ASN A 58 9.37 9.96 -10.10
CA ASN A 58 10.63 9.39 -10.55
C ASN A 58 10.44 8.12 -11.40
N GLY A 59 9.22 7.64 -11.52
CA GLY A 59 8.92 6.46 -12.32
C GLY A 59 9.50 5.18 -11.75
N VAL A 60 9.57 5.06 -10.43
CA VAL A 60 10.19 3.89 -9.78
C VAL A 60 9.31 3.33 -8.69
N ILE A 61 9.51 2.05 -8.42
CA ILE A 61 8.90 1.41 -7.25
C ILE A 61 9.77 1.70 -6.05
N GLN A 62 9.13 2.12 -4.96
CA GLN A 62 9.79 2.30 -3.67
C GLN A 62 9.39 1.13 -2.77
N GLU A 63 10.33 0.62 -2.02
CA GLU A 63 10.05 -0.43 -1.06
C GLU A 63 10.82 -0.11 0.23
N TYR A 64 10.11 -0.08 1.36
CA TYR A 64 10.70 0.25 2.66
C TYR A 64 10.32 -0.79 3.70
N SER A 65 11.34 -1.39 4.32
CA SER A 65 11.11 -2.29 5.44
C SER A 65 10.98 -1.47 6.72
N VAL A 66 10.01 -1.80 7.54
CA VAL A 66 9.72 -1.06 8.76
C VAL A 66 9.57 -2.06 9.90
N GLU A 67 10.38 -1.88 10.94
CA GLU A 67 10.27 -2.66 12.17
C GLU A 67 10.19 -1.74 13.39
N GLN A 68 10.58 -0.49 13.23
CA GLN A 68 10.60 0.49 14.31
C GLN A 68 10.00 1.81 13.87
N GLU A 69 9.60 2.61 14.84
CA GLU A 69 8.96 3.88 14.58
C GLU A 69 9.81 4.84 13.78
N GLU A 70 11.13 4.84 13.99
CA GLU A 70 12.04 5.69 13.24
C GLU A 70 11.98 5.39 11.75
N GLU A 71 11.94 4.11 11.42
CA GLU A 71 11.89 3.69 10.03
C GLU A 71 10.57 4.11 9.39
N LEU A 72 9.49 4.05 10.15
CA LEU A 72 8.18 4.51 9.69
C LEU A 72 8.21 6.00 9.36
N TYR A 73 8.87 6.78 10.22
CA TYR A 73 8.98 8.21 10.02
C TYR A 73 9.74 8.51 8.71
N TRP A 74 10.84 7.81 8.48
CA TRP A 74 11.62 8.00 7.26
C TRP A 74 10.83 7.57 6.02
N MET A 75 10.07 6.49 6.13
CA MET A 75 9.22 6.03 5.04
C MET A 75 8.19 7.08 4.67
N PHE A 76 7.54 7.69 5.68
CA PHE A 76 6.55 8.73 5.40
C PHE A 76 7.15 9.94 4.71
N GLN A 77 8.37 10.31 5.03
CA GLN A 77 9.02 11.41 4.33
C GLN A 77 9.12 11.14 2.84
N GLU A 78 9.47 9.92 2.47
CA GLU A 78 9.56 9.55 1.06
C GLU A 78 8.17 9.40 0.43
N LEU A 79 7.24 8.85 1.17
CA LEU A 79 5.88 8.69 0.69
C LEU A 79 5.25 10.05 0.35
N PHE A 80 5.45 11.03 1.21
CA PHE A 80 4.88 12.37 0.99
C PHE A 80 5.51 13.11 -0.17
N ARG A 81 6.69 12.71 -0.62
CA ARG A 81 7.32 13.29 -1.80
C ARG A 81 6.79 12.67 -3.10
N SER A 82 6.14 11.53 -3.00
CA SER A 82 5.60 10.85 -4.16
C SER A 82 4.29 11.49 -4.58
N LYS A 83 4.07 11.60 -5.88
CA LYS A 83 2.82 12.14 -6.37
C LYS A 83 1.76 11.07 -6.45
N THR A 84 0.51 11.47 -6.21
CA THR A 84 -0.62 10.57 -6.39
C THR A 84 -1.04 10.58 -7.85
N THR A 85 -1.60 9.47 -8.32
CA THR A 85 -2.25 9.43 -9.63
C THR A 85 -3.71 9.81 -9.41
N THR A 86 -4.33 10.41 -10.44
CA THR A 86 -5.66 10.97 -10.29
C THR A 86 -6.72 10.32 -11.18
N GLU A 87 -6.32 9.37 -12.00
CA GLU A 87 -7.26 8.70 -12.90
C GLU A 87 -7.33 7.22 -12.62
N GLU A 88 -6.21 6.52 -12.70
CA GLU A 88 -6.19 5.10 -12.42
C GLU A 88 -4.88 4.70 -11.74
N SER A 89 -4.91 3.58 -11.06
CA SER A 89 -3.73 3.09 -10.36
C SER A 89 -2.74 2.51 -11.36
N GLU A 90 -1.46 2.81 -11.14
CA GLU A 90 -0.38 2.27 -11.95
C GLU A 90 0.51 1.34 -11.15
N LEU A 91 0.16 1.11 -9.90
CA LEU A 91 1.05 0.38 -8.97
C LEU A 91 1.33 -1.05 -9.38
N MET A 92 0.30 -1.83 -9.69
CA MET A 92 0.52 -3.25 -9.99
C MET A 92 1.31 -3.46 -11.27
N GLU A 93 1.03 -2.69 -12.31
CA GLU A 93 1.77 -2.77 -13.55
C GLU A 93 3.23 -2.41 -13.33
N ALA A 94 3.48 -1.33 -12.58
CA ALA A 94 4.83 -0.91 -12.28
C ALA A 94 5.57 -1.97 -11.45
N TYR A 95 4.86 -2.57 -10.50
CA TYR A 95 5.47 -3.58 -9.65
C TYR A 95 5.84 -4.85 -10.42
N VAL A 96 4.96 -5.28 -11.33
CA VAL A 96 5.23 -6.45 -12.16
C VAL A 96 6.50 -6.23 -12.97
N ASP A 97 6.62 -5.05 -13.57
CA ASP A 97 7.79 -4.74 -14.39
C ASP A 97 9.05 -4.64 -13.54
N TRP A 98 8.96 -3.99 -12.39
CA TRP A 98 10.11 -3.82 -11.48
C TRP A 98 10.53 -5.14 -10.85
N GLY A 99 9.56 -5.94 -10.42
CA GLY A 99 9.82 -7.16 -9.65
C GLY A 99 10.32 -8.33 -10.47
N LYS A 100 10.14 -8.27 -11.78
CA LYS A 100 10.66 -9.30 -12.69
C LYS A 100 10.30 -10.72 -12.28
N GLY A 101 9.04 -10.91 -11.86
CA GLY A 101 8.59 -12.23 -11.46
C GLY A 101 8.73 -12.55 -10.00
N ARG A 102 9.12 -11.58 -9.20
CA ARG A 102 9.21 -11.77 -7.75
C ARG A 102 7.85 -12.21 -7.19
N LEU A 103 7.85 -13.28 -6.43
CA LEU A 103 6.64 -13.86 -5.87
C LEU A 103 6.59 -13.60 -4.36
N LEU A 104 5.49 -13.01 -3.91
CA LEU A 104 5.25 -12.77 -2.48
C LEU A 104 4.36 -13.87 -1.92
N GLU A 105 4.51 -14.20 -0.64
CA GLU A 105 3.65 -15.21 -0.01
C GLU A 105 2.24 -14.68 0.14
N SER A 106 2.09 -13.60 0.85
CA SER A 106 0.81 -12.93 1.06
C SER A 106 1.05 -11.45 1.08
N ALA A 107 0.08 -10.68 0.66
CA ALA A 107 0.22 -9.24 0.62
C ALA A 107 -1.08 -8.55 0.96
N LEU A 108 -0.97 -7.34 1.49
CA LEU A 108 -2.09 -6.47 1.77
C LEU A 108 -2.01 -5.32 0.78
N TYR A 109 -3.13 -4.93 0.21
CA TYR A 109 -3.19 -3.86 -0.79
C TYR A 109 -4.12 -2.77 -0.26
N LEU A 110 -3.53 -1.63 0.11
CA LEU A 110 -4.29 -0.51 0.69
C LEU A 110 -4.63 0.47 -0.42
N THR A 111 -5.89 0.77 -0.58
CA THR A 111 -6.35 1.64 -1.66
C THR A 111 -7.50 2.52 -1.23
N VAL A 112 -7.67 3.64 -1.93
CA VAL A 112 -8.86 4.50 -1.84
C VAL A 112 -9.45 4.72 -3.24
N ALA A 113 -9.12 3.83 -4.17
CA ALA A 113 -9.60 3.91 -5.55
C ALA A 113 -10.33 2.62 -5.92
N ASP A 114 -10.98 2.63 -7.07
CA ASP A 114 -11.63 1.44 -7.57
C ASP A 114 -10.60 0.36 -7.81
N HIS A 115 -10.92 -0.86 -7.41
CA HIS A 115 -9.98 -1.97 -7.51
C HIS A 115 -10.62 -3.23 -8.09
N GLU A 116 -11.76 -3.10 -8.73
CA GLU A 116 -12.43 -4.25 -9.35
C GLU A 116 -11.58 -4.91 -10.43
N SER A 117 -10.79 -4.11 -11.14
CA SER A 117 -9.94 -4.63 -12.18
C SER A 117 -8.54 -5.01 -11.70
N LEU A 118 -8.32 -4.98 -10.39
CA LEU A 118 -7.02 -5.29 -9.85
C LEU A 118 -6.66 -6.75 -10.12
N ASP A 119 -5.52 -6.95 -10.74
CA ASP A 119 -5.07 -8.29 -11.07
C ASP A 119 -3.66 -8.45 -10.49
N SER A 120 -3.54 -9.27 -9.47
CA SER A 120 -2.25 -9.55 -8.87
C SER A 120 -1.47 -10.56 -9.71
N GLY A 121 -2.10 -11.18 -10.70
CA GLY A 121 -1.47 -12.20 -11.53
C GLY A 121 -0.88 -13.29 -10.67
N ASN A 122 0.39 -13.59 -10.92
CA ASN A 122 1.10 -14.61 -10.15
C ASN A 122 2.08 -13.97 -9.16
N LEU A 123 1.81 -12.75 -8.73
CA LEU A 123 2.73 -12.03 -7.84
C LEU A 123 2.60 -12.46 -6.39
N VAL A 124 1.43 -12.90 -5.99
CA VAL A 124 1.17 -13.31 -4.62
C VAL A 124 0.80 -14.78 -4.63
N ARG A 125 1.55 -15.60 -3.89
CA ARG A 125 1.36 -17.05 -3.90
C ARG A 125 0.03 -17.45 -3.25
N ASP A 126 -0.22 -16.88 -2.08
CA ASP A 126 -1.33 -17.31 -1.27
C ASP A 126 -2.53 -16.41 -1.46
N ARG A 127 -2.39 -15.15 -1.14
CA ARG A 127 -3.55 -14.28 -1.14
C ARG A 127 -3.17 -12.82 -1.14
N LEU A 128 -3.84 -12.05 -1.98
CA LEU A 128 -3.78 -10.59 -1.93
C LEU A 128 -5.06 -10.10 -1.26
N GLU A 129 -4.92 -9.48 -0.09
CA GLU A 129 -6.05 -8.95 0.62
C GLU A 129 -6.18 -7.48 0.30
N VAL A 130 -7.31 -7.05 -0.21
CA VAL A 130 -7.52 -5.63 -0.53
C VAL A 130 -8.25 -4.96 0.63
N MET A 131 -7.72 -3.86 1.08
CA MET A 131 -8.36 -3.06 2.12
C MET A 131 -8.71 -1.70 1.51
N ASP A 132 -9.99 -1.47 1.30
CA ASP A 132 -10.49 -0.22 0.72
C ASP A 132 -10.75 0.78 1.84
N LEU A 133 -9.95 1.82 1.87
CA LEU A 133 -9.99 2.81 2.94
C LEU A 133 -10.78 4.07 2.57
N ARG A 134 -11.61 3.99 1.52
CA ARG A 134 -12.42 5.15 1.12
C ARG A 134 -13.40 5.58 2.21
N GLY A 135 -13.57 4.76 3.20
CA GLY A 135 -14.53 4.99 4.26
C GLY A 135 -15.85 4.33 3.90
N ASP A 136 -16.78 4.34 4.85
CA ASP A 136 -18.10 3.84 4.57
C ASP A 136 -18.67 4.72 3.52
N VAL A 137 -18.65 4.24 2.33
CA VAL A 137 -19.53 4.78 1.34
C VAL A 137 -20.86 4.43 1.86
N ILE A 138 -21.51 5.36 2.48
CA ILE A 138 -22.88 5.18 2.78
C ILE A 138 -23.52 5.10 1.47
N GLU A 139 -23.64 3.88 1.03
CA GLU A 139 -24.36 3.64 -0.11
C GLU A 139 -25.61 4.26 0.11
N ASP A 140 -25.94 5.09 -0.75
CA ASP A 140 -27.12 5.63 -0.68
C ASP A 140 -28.12 4.62 -0.53
N GLN A 141 -28.67 4.60 0.55
CA GLN A 141 -29.53 3.56 0.79
C GLN A 141 -30.79 3.88 0.28
N GLU A 142 -31.01 4.46 -0.62
CA GLU A 142 -32.32 4.70 -1.06
C GLU A 142 -33.12 3.64 -1.16
#